data_70826b8186dd3e9ec900fef4984ad328
#
_entry.id   70826b8186dd3e9ec900fef4984ad328
#
_cell.length_a   1.000
_cell.length_b   1.000
_cell.length_c   1.000
_cell.angle_alpha   90.00
_cell.angle_beta   90.00
_cell.angle_gamma   90.00
#
_symmetry.space_group_name_H-M   'P 1'
#
loop_
_entity.id
_entity.type
_entity.pdbx_description
1 polymer ?
#
loop_
_entity_poly.entity_id
_entity_poly.type
_entity_poly.pdbx_seq_one_letter_code
_entity_poly.pdbx_strand_id
1 'polypeptide(L)'
;MRLLQTEITPLINDVFHIDLRNQPFLSSPHTQSCLHAHPELELVLIVNGFGKRIIGNKVEPFESGDMVFIGSYVPHVWLSDATFYEENSTLQSTVLITYFNPTVFQQFFDTVKEFDNIKEMIVQASRGIRILGETRNIIAEKLKELSLKKGFEKVDGFLQIMHLISICKDKSFIVNNDYKKIDRIDSDRMIDVIKFVKANLSENISLKQVAEIACMTEQSFCRFFKSRSNKNFFQYLKDLRMEHASELLIKSSSKSISDIALQCGFGNSSHFSKTFKDHYGQSPHQYRVQIDQDIK
;
A
#
# COMPACT_ATOMS: atom_id res chain seq x y z
N MET A 1 -12.96 -15.69 2.32
CA MET A 1 -11.78 -14.83 2.48
C MET A 1 -12.27 -13.41 2.71
N ARG A 2 -11.85 -12.73 3.79
CA ARG A 2 -12.30 -11.34 4.08
C ARG A 2 -11.37 -10.36 3.39
N LEU A 3 -11.94 -9.32 2.79
CA LEU A 3 -11.18 -8.23 2.20
C LEU A 3 -10.64 -7.32 3.30
N LEU A 4 -9.33 -7.13 3.35
CA LEU A 4 -8.66 -6.12 4.16
C LEU A 4 -8.38 -4.90 3.29
N GLN A 5 -8.73 -3.74 3.79
CA GLN A 5 -8.26 -2.49 3.21
C GLN A 5 -7.01 -2.09 4.00
N THR A 6 -5.87 -2.16 3.36
CA THR A 6 -4.59 -1.79 3.95
C THR A 6 -4.12 -0.48 3.33
N GLU A 7 -3.46 0.32 4.12
CA GLU A 7 -2.62 1.39 3.59
C GLU A 7 -1.19 0.86 3.44
N ILE A 8 -0.63 1.12 2.30
CA ILE A 8 0.80 1.03 2.11
C ILE A 8 1.32 2.39 2.52
N THR A 9 2.11 2.44 3.60
CA THR A 9 2.72 3.69 4.04
C THR A 9 3.88 4.01 3.09
N PRO A 10 3.69 4.81 2.01
CA PRO A 10 4.83 5.36 1.31
C PRO A 10 5.56 6.25 2.29
N LEU A 11 6.87 6.26 2.24
CA LEU A 11 7.66 7.28 2.93
C LEU A 11 7.06 8.64 2.56
N ILE A 12 6.69 9.44 3.55
CA ILE A 12 5.77 10.62 3.49
C ILE A 12 6.11 11.65 2.40
N ASN A 13 7.27 11.54 1.74
CA ASN A 13 7.74 12.43 0.69
C ASN A 13 8.04 11.72 -0.65
N ASP A 14 7.77 10.43 -0.77
CA ASP A 14 8.05 9.71 -2.01
C ASP A 14 6.83 9.72 -2.93
N VAL A 15 7.04 10.16 -4.16
CA VAL A 15 6.04 10.14 -5.23
C VAL A 15 5.62 8.70 -5.54
N PHE A 16 6.54 7.77 -5.35
CA PHE A 16 6.34 6.33 -5.42
C PHE A 16 7.37 5.62 -4.53
N HIS A 17 7.02 4.42 -4.09
CA HIS A 17 7.84 3.56 -3.25
C HIS A 17 8.13 2.23 -3.96
N ILE A 18 9.38 1.78 -3.87
CA ILE A 18 9.82 0.48 -4.39
C ILE A 18 10.19 -0.40 -3.21
N ASP A 19 9.55 -1.55 -3.12
CA ASP A 19 9.76 -2.55 -2.08
C ASP A 19 10.32 -3.83 -2.73
N LEU A 20 11.54 -4.20 -2.34
CA LEU A 20 12.18 -5.44 -2.75
C LEU A 20 12.04 -6.47 -1.63
N ARG A 21 11.20 -7.46 -1.84
CA ARG A 21 10.95 -8.53 -0.86
C ARG A 21 11.70 -9.79 -1.26
N ASN A 22 12.53 -10.26 -0.36
CA ASN A 22 13.26 -11.53 -0.49
C ASN A 22 12.64 -12.62 0.41
N GLN A 23 11.32 -12.62 0.54
CA GLN A 23 10.57 -13.56 1.35
C GLN A 23 9.35 -14.07 0.58
N PRO A 24 8.93 -15.32 0.80
CA PRO A 24 7.67 -15.81 0.26
C PRO A 24 6.49 -14.93 0.68
N PHE A 25 5.50 -14.80 -0.19
CA PHE A 25 4.30 -13.97 0.04
C PHE A 25 3.38 -14.47 1.15
N LEU A 26 3.73 -15.48 1.82
CA LEU A 26 2.98 -15.83 2.98
C LEU A 26 3.66 -15.48 4.22
N SER A 27 3.02 -14.97 4.92
CA SER A 27 2.62 -14.97 6.26
C SER A 27 3.07 -16.17 7.06
N SER A 28 3.85 -15.86 8.08
CA SER A 28 3.86 -16.59 9.35
C SER A 28 2.44 -16.99 9.74
N PRO A 29 2.21 -18.08 10.49
CA PRO A 29 0.89 -18.44 11.00
C PRO A 29 0.16 -17.31 11.72
N HIS A 30 0.87 -16.25 12.08
CA HIS A 30 0.37 -15.05 12.76
C HIS A 30 0.07 -13.87 11.82
N THR A 31 0.50 -13.90 10.56
CA THR A 31 0.19 -12.89 9.55
C THR A 31 -0.51 -13.58 8.38
N GLN A 32 -1.82 -13.71 8.43
CA GLN A 32 -2.61 -14.22 7.33
C GLN A 32 -2.43 -13.28 6.13
N SER A 33 -1.96 -13.81 5.00
CA SER A 33 -2.10 -13.13 3.71
C SER A 33 -3.57 -12.92 3.45
N CYS A 34 -4.02 -11.70 3.68
CA CYS A 34 -5.40 -11.36 3.50
C CYS A 34 -5.58 -10.73 2.13
N LEU A 35 -6.67 -11.08 1.47
CA LEU A 35 -7.16 -10.31 0.34
C LEU A 35 -7.31 -8.85 0.79
N HIS A 36 -6.58 -7.93 0.18
CA HIS A 36 -6.54 -6.53 0.58
C HIS A 36 -6.72 -5.61 -0.63
N ALA A 37 -7.03 -4.35 -0.34
CA ALA A 37 -7.10 -3.29 -1.33
C ALA A 37 -6.61 -1.98 -0.69
N HIS A 38 -5.94 -1.16 -1.48
CA HIS A 38 -5.37 0.12 -1.05
C HIS A 38 -5.49 1.19 -2.16
N PRO A 39 -5.36 2.48 -1.83
CA PRO A 39 -5.51 3.57 -2.80
C PRO A 39 -4.39 3.64 -3.84
N GLU A 40 -3.20 3.13 -3.52
CA GLU A 40 -2.07 3.15 -4.42
C GLU A 40 -2.32 2.25 -5.63
N LEU A 41 -1.73 2.64 -6.76
CA LEU A 41 -1.51 1.75 -7.89
C LEU A 41 -0.28 0.89 -7.59
N GLU A 42 -0.30 -0.35 -8.06
CA GLU A 42 0.74 -1.32 -7.75
C GLU A 42 1.26 -2.00 -9.01
N LEU A 43 2.58 -1.97 -9.21
CA LEU A 43 3.25 -2.78 -10.22
C LEU A 43 4.06 -3.86 -9.52
N VAL A 44 3.70 -5.11 -9.74
CA VAL A 44 4.35 -6.28 -9.16
C VAL A 44 5.14 -7.01 -10.22
N LEU A 45 6.42 -7.22 -9.98
CA LEU A 45 7.29 -8.12 -10.74
C LEU A 45 7.73 -9.28 -9.86
N ILE A 46 7.38 -10.49 -10.25
CA ILE A 46 7.91 -11.71 -9.63
C ILE A 46 9.29 -11.98 -10.23
N VAL A 47 10.35 -11.61 -9.52
CA VAL A 47 11.72 -11.88 -9.97
C VAL A 47 12.02 -13.36 -9.88
N ASN A 48 11.66 -13.97 -8.73
CA ASN A 48 11.76 -15.41 -8.50
C ASN A 48 10.61 -15.85 -7.58
N GLY A 49 9.99 -16.97 -7.90
CA GLY A 49 8.91 -17.54 -7.10
C GLY A 49 7.72 -18.00 -7.93
N PHE A 50 6.84 -18.75 -7.30
CA PHE A 50 5.60 -19.26 -7.91
C PHE A 50 4.53 -19.47 -6.84
N GLY A 51 3.28 -19.55 -7.30
CA GLY A 51 2.14 -19.73 -6.42
C GLY A 51 0.83 -19.38 -7.08
N LYS A 52 -0.11 -18.84 -6.29
CA LYS A 52 -1.42 -18.38 -6.76
C LYS A 52 -1.63 -16.93 -6.37
N ARG A 53 -2.27 -16.16 -7.26
CA ARG A 53 -2.75 -14.82 -6.94
C ARG A 53 -4.26 -14.76 -7.06
N ILE A 54 -4.85 -13.85 -6.32
CA ILE A 54 -6.24 -13.44 -6.47
C ILE A 54 -6.22 -11.96 -6.84
N ILE A 55 -6.88 -11.59 -7.95
CA ILE A 55 -7.09 -10.19 -8.35
C ILE A 55 -8.57 -10.02 -8.69
N GLY A 56 -9.26 -9.13 -7.99
CA GLY A 56 -10.70 -9.03 -8.08
C GLY A 56 -11.38 -10.33 -7.67
N ASN A 57 -12.05 -10.97 -8.61
CA ASN A 57 -12.71 -12.26 -8.44
C ASN A 57 -12.00 -13.43 -9.15
N LYS A 58 -10.81 -13.19 -9.69
CA LYS A 58 -10.05 -14.22 -10.43
C LYS A 58 -8.95 -14.80 -9.58
N VAL A 59 -8.80 -16.12 -9.66
CA VAL A 59 -7.69 -16.88 -9.08
C VAL A 59 -6.87 -17.44 -10.23
N GLU A 60 -5.57 -17.13 -10.25
CA GLU A 60 -4.65 -17.57 -11.29
C GLU A 60 -3.30 -17.98 -10.68
N PRO A 61 -2.55 -18.89 -11.33
CA PRO A 61 -1.16 -19.11 -10.96
C PRO A 61 -0.30 -17.90 -11.33
N PHE A 62 0.83 -17.76 -10.64
CA PHE A 62 1.92 -16.88 -11.02
C PHE A 62 3.24 -17.65 -10.98
N GLU A 63 4.21 -17.18 -11.74
CA GLU A 63 5.56 -17.75 -11.82
C GLU A 63 6.61 -16.66 -11.98
N SER A 64 7.88 -17.06 -11.92
CA SER A 64 9.01 -16.13 -12.13
C SER A 64 8.89 -15.43 -13.49
N GLY A 65 9.14 -14.13 -13.48
CA GLY A 65 8.99 -13.25 -14.63
C GLY A 65 7.57 -12.69 -14.82
N ASP A 66 6.59 -13.10 -14.03
CA ASP A 66 5.21 -12.56 -14.12
C ASP A 66 5.20 -11.10 -13.68
N MET A 67 4.49 -10.25 -14.44
CA MET A 67 4.39 -8.81 -14.17
C MET A 67 2.94 -8.36 -14.30
N VAL A 68 2.44 -7.70 -13.24
CA VAL A 68 1.04 -7.22 -13.19
C VAL A 68 0.99 -5.80 -12.67
N PHE A 69 0.22 -4.96 -13.37
CA PHE A 69 -0.12 -3.61 -12.95
C PHE A 69 -1.57 -3.57 -12.44
N ILE A 70 -1.77 -3.12 -11.22
CA ILE A 70 -3.05 -3.15 -10.51
C ILE A 70 -3.50 -1.73 -10.19
N GLY A 71 -4.77 -1.45 -10.45
CA GLY A 71 -5.41 -0.18 -10.17
C GLY A 71 -5.76 0.00 -8.69
N SER A 72 -6.01 1.25 -8.32
CA SER A 72 -6.46 1.62 -6.98
C SER A 72 -7.69 0.82 -6.55
N TYR A 73 -7.67 0.35 -5.31
CA TYR A 73 -8.78 -0.38 -4.67
C TYR A 73 -9.21 -1.67 -5.38
N VAL A 74 -8.39 -2.23 -6.24
CA VAL A 74 -8.63 -3.58 -6.76
C VAL A 74 -8.24 -4.58 -5.68
N PRO A 75 -9.16 -5.43 -5.20
CA PRO A 75 -8.84 -6.47 -4.23
C PRO A 75 -7.82 -7.44 -4.81
N HIS A 76 -6.72 -7.66 -4.07
CA HIS A 76 -5.68 -8.55 -4.53
C HIS A 76 -4.91 -9.22 -3.38
N VAL A 77 -4.28 -10.35 -3.68
CA VAL A 77 -3.33 -11.06 -2.82
C VAL A 77 -2.49 -12.03 -3.65
N TRP A 78 -1.23 -12.16 -3.28
CA TRP A 78 -0.35 -13.24 -3.74
C TRP A 78 -0.17 -14.26 -2.63
N LEU A 79 -0.12 -15.53 -2.99
CA LEU A 79 0.05 -16.66 -2.10
C LEU A 79 1.14 -17.55 -2.71
N SER A 80 2.32 -17.57 -2.12
CA SER A 80 3.38 -18.49 -2.54
C SER A 80 2.94 -19.94 -2.35
N ASP A 81 3.49 -20.84 -3.13
CA ASP A 81 3.17 -22.25 -3.03
C ASP A 81 3.57 -22.80 -1.65
N ALA A 82 2.85 -23.84 -1.20
CA ALA A 82 3.07 -24.44 0.12
C ALA A 82 4.51 -24.99 0.30
N THR A 83 5.13 -25.40 -0.78
CA THR A 83 6.51 -25.93 -0.77
C THR A 83 7.56 -24.93 -0.30
N PHE A 84 7.29 -23.62 -0.37
CA PHE A 84 8.17 -22.60 0.21
C PHE A 84 8.26 -22.65 1.75
N TYR A 85 7.32 -23.32 2.41
CA TYR A 85 7.19 -23.36 3.87
C TYR A 85 7.46 -24.73 4.48
N GLU A 86 7.88 -25.68 3.68
CA GLU A 86 8.33 -26.98 4.15
C GLU A 86 9.60 -26.84 4.99
N GLU A 87 9.73 -27.63 6.04
CA GLU A 87 10.77 -27.50 7.07
C GLU A 87 12.22 -27.49 6.53
N ASN A 88 12.45 -28.11 5.36
CA ASN A 88 13.76 -28.18 4.68
C ASN A 88 13.76 -27.43 3.33
N SER A 89 12.84 -26.51 3.11
CA SER A 89 12.75 -25.79 1.84
C SER A 89 13.95 -24.88 1.63
N THR A 90 14.60 -25.04 0.48
CA THR A 90 15.67 -24.14 -0.01
C THR A 90 15.15 -23.13 -1.03
N LEU A 91 13.85 -23.13 -1.27
CA LEU A 91 13.20 -22.24 -2.24
C LEU A 91 13.27 -20.79 -1.77
N GLN A 92 13.67 -19.91 -2.68
CA GLN A 92 13.71 -18.47 -2.44
C GLN A 92 12.65 -17.76 -3.28
N SER A 93 12.01 -16.75 -2.72
CA SER A 93 11.10 -15.87 -3.44
C SER A 93 11.66 -14.46 -3.43
N THR A 94 11.67 -13.82 -4.59
CA THR A 94 12.09 -12.43 -4.75
C THR A 94 11.05 -11.69 -5.57
N VAL A 95 10.51 -10.62 -5.01
CA VAL A 95 9.46 -9.81 -5.63
C VAL A 95 9.84 -8.35 -5.56
N LEU A 96 9.64 -7.64 -6.65
CA LEU A 96 9.79 -6.20 -6.72
C LEU A 96 8.41 -5.57 -6.86
N ILE A 97 8.00 -4.79 -5.87
CA ILE A 97 6.71 -4.12 -5.84
C ILE A 97 6.94 -2.61 -5.92
N THR A 98 6.25 -1.95 -6.82
CA THR A 98 6.28 -0.49 -6.93
C THR A 98 4.90 0.04 -6.66
N TYR A 99 4.78 0.82 -5.60
CA TYR A 99 3.55 1.52 -5.22
C TYR A 99 3.63 2.98 -5.62
N PHE A 100 2.56 3.54 -6.13
CA PHE A 100 2.47 4.99 -6.32
C PHE A 100 1.06 5.51 -6.12
N ASN A 101 0.98 6.71 -5.56
CA ASN A 101 -0.29 7.36 -5.31
C ASN A 101 -0.73 8.14 -6.56
N PRO A 102 -1.82 7.74 -7.22
CA PRO A 102 -2.27 8.42 -8.44
C PRO A 102 -2.61 9.89 -8.21
N THR A 103 -3.01 10.27 -6.98
CA THR A 103 -3.42 11.65 -6.69
C THR A 103 -2.28 12.65 -6.76
N VAL A 104 -1.03 12.22 -6.57
CA VAL A 104 0.16 13.09 -6.67
C VAL A 104 0.33 13.63 -8.09
N PHE A 105 0.03 12.81 -9.10
CA PHE A 105 0.15 13.18 -10.51
C PHE A 105 -1.19 13.53 -11.16
N GLN A 106 -2.31 13.41 -10.45
CA GLN A 106 -3.62 13.50 -11.04
C GLN A 106 -3.82 14.81 -11.81
N GLN A 107 -3.52 15.94 -11.17
CA GLN A 107 -3.66 17.25 -11.83
C GLN A 107 -2.77 17.37 -13.07
N PHE A 108 -1.55 16.85 -13.00
CA PHE A 108 -0.59 16.87 -14.11
C PHE A 108 -1.07 15.95 -15.25
N PHE A 109 -1.47 14.73 -14.93
CA PHE A 109 -2.00 13.81 -15.93
C PHE A 109 -3.31 14.29 -16.55
N ASP A 110 -4.16 14.99 -15.80
CA ASP A 110 -5.46 15.46 -16.30
C ASP A 110 -5.35 16.66 -17.24
N THR A 111 -4.30 17.49 -17.11
CA THR A 111 -4.14 18.73 -17.87
C THR A 111 -3.27 18.60 -19.11
N VAL A 112 -2.38 17.61 -19.17
CA VAL A 112 -1.38 17.45 -20.25
C VAL A 112 -1.79 16.30 -21.15
N LYS A 113 -2.07 16.59 -22.44
CA LYS A 113 -2.56 15.61 -23.44
C LYS A 113 -1.59 14.46 -23.70
N GLU A 114 -0.30 14.71 -23.58
CA GLU A 114 0.76 13.72 -23.77
C GLU A 114 0.64 12.54 -22.79
N PHE A 115 -0.13 12.69 -21.72
CA PHE A 115 -0.42 11.63 -20.74
C PHE A 115 -1.76 10.90 -20.97
N ASP A 116 -2.49 11.16 -22.05
CA ASP A 116 -3.79 10.51 -22.30
C ASP A 116 -3.70 8.98 -22.29
N ASN A 117 -2.66 8.40 -22.88
CA ASN A 117 -2.43 6.95 -22.83
C ASN A 117 -2.18 6.44 -21.41
N ILE A 118 -1.49 7.20 -20.58
CA ILE A 118 -1.25 6.85 -19.17
C ILE A 118 -2.55 6.93 -18.37
N LYS A 119 -3.37 7.95 -18.59
CA LYS A 119 -4.71 8.04 -17.96
C LYS A 119 -5.58 6.84 -18.31
N GLU A 120 -5.63 6.48 -19.60
CA GLU A 120 -6.39 5.33 -20.04
C GLU A 120 -5.88 4.03 -19.41
N MET A 121 -4.57 3.85 -19.36
CA MET A 121 -3.94 2.70 -18.70
C MET A 121 -4.29 2.64 -17.21
N ILE A 122 -4.27 3.75 -16.47
CA ILE A 122 -4.67 3.81 -15.05
C ILE A 122 -6.14 3.37 -14.89
N VAL A 123 -7.03 3.78 -15.78
CA VAL A 123 -8.43 3.33 -15.77
C VAL A 123 -8.52 1.82 -16.04
N GLN A 124 -7.79 1.33 -17.03
CA GLN A 124 -7.74 -0.09 -17.39
C GLN A 124 -7.13 -0.96 -16.30
N ALA A 125 -6.22 -0.42 -15.48
CA ALA A 125 -5.56 -1.12 -14.37
C ALA A 125 -6.56 -1.65 -13.32
N SER A 126 -7.78 -1.10 -13.28
CA SER A 126 -8.87 -1.65 -12.47
C SER A 126 -9.23 -3.11 -12.79
N ARG A 127 -8.76 -3.62 -13.92
CA ARG A 127 -8.95 -5.00 -14.37
C ARG A 127 -7.71 -5.87 -14.13
N GLY A 128 -6.64 -5.32 -13.54
CA GLY A 128 -5.34 -5.96 -13.46
C GLY A 128 -4.76 -6.18 -14.87
N ILE A 129 -3.71 -5.44 -15.20
CA ILE A 129 -3.02 -5.54 -16.50
C ILE A 129 -1.83 -6.48 -16.33
N ARG A 130 -1.88 -7.66 -16.95
CA ARG A 130 -0.70 -8.52 -17.09
C ARG A 130 0.12 -8.02 -18.26
N ILE A 131 1.40 -7.75 -18.04
CA ILE A 131 2.36 -7.27 -19.03
C ILE A 131 3.15 -8.46 -19.54
N LEU A 132 3.23 -8.62 -20.85
CA LEU A 132 3.81 -9.78 -21.53
C LEU A 132 4.91 -9.35 -22.51
N GLY A 133 5.52 -10.34 -23.15
CA GLY A 133 6.44 -10.14 -24.27
C GLY A 133 7.69 -9.33 -23.92
N GLU A 134 8.24 -8.68 -24.93
CA GLU A 134 9.49 -7.92 -24.82
C GLU A 134 9.34 -6.67 -23.92
N THR A 135 8.18 -6.02 -23.98
CA THR A 135 7.91 -4.86 -23.11
C THR A 135 8.06 -5.20 -21.63
N ARG A 136 7.62 -6.39 -21.21
CA ARG A 136 7.81 -6.89 -19.83
C ARG A 136 9.30 -6.94 -19.48
N ASN A 137 10.15 -7.48 -20.36
CA ASN A 137 11.58 -7.63 -20.12
C ASN A 137 12.25 -6.25 -19.97
N ILE A 138 11.91 -5.31 -20.84
CA ILE A 138 12.42 -3.92 -20.79
C ILE A 138 12.01 -3.26 -19.47
N ILE A 139 10.74 -3.39 -19.05
CA ILE A 139 10.25 -2.82 -17.80
C ILE A 139 10.94 -3.47 -16.60
N ALA A 140 11.16 -4.79 -16.62
CA ALA A 140 11.84 -5.50 -15.53
C ALA A 140 13.26 -4.96 -15.29
N GLU A 141 14.04 -4.74 -16.36
CA GLU A 141 15.37 -4.14 -16.24
C GLU A 141 15.30 -2.69 -15.74
N LYS A 142 14.39 -1.88 -16.29
CA LYS A 142 14.19 -0.50 -15.81
C LYS A 142 13.77 -0.42 -14.34
N LEU A 143 12.97 -1.34 -13.84
CA LEU A 143 12.59 -1.41 -12.42
C LEU A 143 13.80 -1.69 -11.52
N LYS A 144 14.68 -2.61 -11.93
CA LYS A 144 15.92 -2.88 -11.20
C LYS A 144 16.83 -1.63 -11.14
N GLU A 145 17.01 -0.96 -12.28
CA GLU A 145 17.77 0.29 -12.35
C GLU A 145 17.13 1.40 -11.50
N LEU A 146 15.80 1.51 -11.54
CA LEU A 146 15.03 2.53 -10.83
C LEU A 146 15.25 2.47 -9.32
N SER A 147 15.42 1.26 -8.76
CA SER A 147 15.69 1.07 -7.34
C SER A 147 16.98 1.73 -6.86
N LEU A 148 17.94 1.96 -7.78
CA LEU A 148 19.24 2.57 -7.50
C LEU A 148 19.27 4.08 -7.76
N LYS A 149 18.28 4.62 -8.50
CA LYS A 149 18.22 6.04 -8.88
C LYS A 149 17.73 6.92 -7.75
N LYS A 150 18.13 8.19 -7.77
CA LYS A 150 17.74 9.22 -6.80
C LYS A 150 17.34 10.53 -7.52
N GLY A 151 16.64 11.41 -6.80
CA GLY A 151 16.27 12.73 -7.30
C GLY A 151 15.45 12.66 -8.58
N PHE A 152 15.74 13.59 -9.53
CA PHE A 152 15.01 13.70 -10.78
C PHE A 152 15.11 12.43 -11.65
N GLU A 153 16.27 11.78 -11.69
CA GLU A 153 16.45 10.54 -12.47
C GLU A 153 15.52 9.41 -12.03
N LYS A 154 15.16 9.39 -10.74
CA LYS A 154 14.19 8.42 -10.21
C LYS A 154 12.79 8.71 -10.76
N VAL A 155 12.39 9.99 -10.80
CA VAL A 155 11.08 10.41 -11.34
C VAL A 155 11.01 10.16 -12.85
N ASP A 156 12.04 10.52 -13.58
CA ASP A 156 12.13 10.30 -15.03
C ASP A 156 12.03 8.81 -15.37
N GLY A 157 12.80 7.96 -14.71
CA GLY A 157 12.73 6.51 -14.91
C GLY A 157 11.36 5.92 -14.60
N PHE A 158 10.69 6.43 -13.58
CA PHE A 158 9.31 6.04 -13.27
C PHE A 158 8.33 6.44 -14.38
N LEU A 159 8.39 7.67 -14.89
CA LEU A 159 7.54 8.13 -15.99
C LEU A 159 7.77 7.32 -17.27
N GLN A 160 9.03 6.95 -17.56
CA GLN A 160 9.36 6.07 -18.68
C GLN A 160 8.70 4.69 -18.52
N ILE A 161 8.70 4.10 -17.33
CA ILE A 161 8.02 2.83 -17.07
C ILE A 161 6.51 2.97 -17.28
N MET A 162 5.89 4.03 -16.75
CA MET A 162 4.47 4.31 -16.97
C MET A 162 4.12 4.45 -18.45
N HIS A 163 4.96 5.16 -19.21
CA HIS A 163 4.80 5.29 -20.65
C HIS A 163 4.87 3.92 -21.34
N LEU A 164 5.88 3.09 -21.04
CA LEU A 164 6.02 1.76 -21.63
C LEU A 164 4.81 0.87 -21.36
N ILE A 165 4.27 0.89 -20.13
CA ILE A 165 3.05 0.13 -19.80
C ILE A 165 1.86 0.66 -20.61
N SER A 166 1.74 1.98 -20.75
CA SER A 166 0.60 2.61 -21.43
C SER A 166 0.52 2.26 -22.93
N ILE A 167 1.66 2.15 -23.59
CA ILE A 167 1.75 1.79 -25.03
C ILE A 167 1.94 0.29 -25.28
N CYS A 168 2.03 -0.53 -24.21
CA CYS A 168 2.24 -1.97 -24.32
C CYS A 168 1.09 -2.63 -25.11
N LYS A 169 1.44 -3.30 -26.20
CA LYS A 169 0.51 -4.08 -27.02
C LYS A 169 0.34 -5.51 -26.50
N ASP A 170 1.43 -6.10 -26.01
CA ASP A 170 1.46 -7.44 -25.44
C ASP A 170 0.99 -7.43 -23.98
N LYS A 171 -0.30 -7.19 -23.80
CA LYS A 171 -0.94 -7.18 -22.48
C LYS A 171 -2.25 -7.95 -22.49
N SER A 172 -2.61 -8.51 -21.34
CA SER A 172 -3.91 -9.13 -21.12
C SER A 172 -4.53 -8.59 -19.84
N PHE A 173 -5.86 -8.68 -19.75
CA PHE A 173 -6.59 -8.28 -18.54
C PHE A 173 -6.95 -9.51 -17.72
N ILE A 174 -6.71 -9.45 -16.42
CA ILE A 174 -6.99 -10.56 -15.50
C ILE A 174 -8.49 -10.67 -15.25
N VAL A 175 -9.15 -9.53 -15.04
CA VAL A 175 -10.58 -9.48 -14.76
C VAL A 175 -11.36 -9.02 -15.99
N ASN A 176 -12.51 -9.65 -16.25
CA ASN A 176 -13.38 -9.30 -17.38
C ASN A 176 -14.07 -7.95 -17.15
N ASN A 177 -14.60 -7.35 -18.25
CA ASN A 177 -15.30 -6.05 -18.21
C ASN A 177 -16.53 -6.03 -17.28
N ASP A 178 -17.18 -7.18 -17.06
CA ASP A 178 -18.38 -7.30 -16.22
C ASP A 178 -18.08 -7.32 -14.72
N TYR A 179 -16.81 -7.25 -14.34
CA TYR A 179 -16.43 -7.12 -12.94
C TYR A 179 -16.92 -5.76 -12.43
N LYS A 180 -17.99 -5.81 -11.64
CA LYS A 180 -18.46 -4.60 -10.94
C LYS A 180 -17.34 -4.19 -9.97
N LYS A 181 -16.68 -3.08 -10.30
CA LYS A 181 -15.84 -2.36 -9.34
C LYS A 181 -16.61 -2.28 -8.01
N ILE A 182 -15.90 -2.46 -6.90
CA ILE A 182 -16.34 -1.89 -5.63
C ILE A 182 -16.75 -0.45 -5.96
N ASP A 183 -17.98 -0.11 -5.64
CA ASP A 183 -18.66 1.09 -6.13
C ASP A 183 -17.69 2.28 -6.07
N ARG A 184 -17.46 2.97 -7.20
CA ARG A 184 -16.50 4.07 -7.29
C ARG A 184 -16.80 5.16 -6.23
N ILE A 185 -18.08 5.37 -5.95
CA ILE A 185 -18.57 6.26 -4.89
C ILE A 185 -18.09 5.81 -3.51
N ASP A 186 -18.07 4.51 -3.25
CA ASP A 186 -17.62 3.96 -1.97
C ASP A 186 -16.10 4.04 -1.81
N SER A 187 -15.35 3.90 -2.91
CA SER A 187 -13.91 4.10 -2.90
C SER A 187 -13.56 5.56 -2.66
N ASP A 188 -14.23 6.50 -3.34
CA ASP A 188 -14.00 7.93 -3.19
C ASP A 188 -14.30 8.39 -1.75
N ARG A 189 -15.39 7.91 -1.14
CA ARG A 189 -15.72 8.17 0.27
C ARG A 189 -14.65 7.69 1.24
N MET A 190 -14.08 6.52 1.00
CA MET A 190 -13.01 5.99 1.86
C MET A 190 -11.72 6.80 1.71
N ILE A 191 -11.37 7.20 0.47
CA ILE A 191 -10.23 8.09 0.19
C ILE A 191 -10.38 9.39 0.96
N ASP A 192 -11.54 10.02 0.91
CA ASP A 192 -11.77 11.30 1.58
C ASP A 192 -11.67 11.17 3.10
N VAL A 193 -12.21 10.09 3.66
CA VAL A 193 -12.06 9.79 5.09
C VAL A 193 -10.59 9.60 5.47
N ILE A 194 -9.85 8.82 4.72
CA ILE A 194 -8.42 8.56 4.99
C ILE A 194 -7.59 9.83 4.87
N LYS A 195 -7.80 10.64 3.82
CA LYS A 195 -7.13 11.95 3.67
C LYS A 195 -7.39 12.86 4.86
N PHE A 196 -8.65 12.95 5.29
CA PHE A 196 -9.01 13.74 6.46
C PHE A 196 -8.33 13.25 7.73
N VAL A 197 -8.35 11.94 7.97
CA VAL A 197 -7.71 11.34 9.16
C VAL A 197 -6.21 11.63 9.18
N LYS A 198 -5.51 11.45 8.04
CA LYS A 198 -4.07 11.73 7.94
C LYS A 198 -3.73 13.19 8.17
N ALA A 199 -4.52 14.10 7.63
CA ALA A 199 -4.32 15.54 7.80
C ALA A 199 -4.59 16.03 9.23
N ASN A 200 -5.34 15.25 10.03
CA ASN A 200 -5.80 15.64 11.37
C ASN A 200 -5.39 14.62 12.47
N LEU A 201 -4.28 13.88 12.29
CA LEU A 201 -3.86 12.82 13.23
C LEU A 201 -3.65 13.31 14.66
N SER A 202 -3.18 14.56 14.83
CA SER A 202 -3.00 15.21 16.13
C SER A 202 -4.29 15.63 16.80
N GLU A 203 -5.38 15.73 16.03
CA GLU A 203 -6.64 16.29 16.52
C GLU A 203 -7.57 15.22 17.09
N ASN A 204 -8.59 15.66 17.84
CA ASN A 204 -9.63 14.78 18.33
C ASN A 204 -10.66 14.51 17.22
N ILE A 205 -10.49 13.40 16.50
CA ILE A 205 -11.39 13.02 15.41
C ILE A 205 -12.59 12.26 15.97
N SER A 206 -13.79 12.79 15.73
CA SER A 206 -15.06 12.17 16.12
C SER A 206 -15.63 11.28 15.02
N LEU A 207 -16.44 10.30 15.43
CA LEU A 207 -17.16 9.44 14.50
C LEU A 207 -18.11 10.24 13.59
N LYS A 208 -18.73 11.29 14.12
CA LYS A 208 -19.61 12.19 13.40
C LYS A 208 -18.91 12.87 12.24
N GLN A 209 -17.71 13.42 12.46
CA GLN A 209 -16.94 14.10 11.41
C GLN A 209 -16.62 13.15 10.24
N VAL A 210 -16.14 11.96 10.50
CA VAL A 210 -15.79 11.02 9.42
C VAL A 210 -17.01 10.42 8.73
N ALA A 211 -18.12 10.28 9.43
CA ALA A 211 -19.40 9.89 8.84
C ALA A 211 -19.96 10.97 7.90
N GLU A 212 -19.86 12.24 8.29
CA GLU A 212 -20.24 13.39 7.44
C GLU A 212 -19.38 13.46 6.17
N ILE A 213 -18.06 13.26 6.27
CA ILE A 213 -17.15 13.20 5.11
C ILE A 213 -17.54 12.07 4.16
N ALA A 214 -17.89 10.90 4.71
CA ALA A 214 -18.37 9.78 3.92
C ALA A 214 -19.81 9.96 3.39
N CYS A 215 -20.49 11.06 3.70
CA CYS A 215 -21.90 11.27 3.42
C CYS A 215 -22.80 10.14 3.95
N MET A 216 -22.56 9.72 5.20
CA MET A 216 -23.24 8.60 5.86
C MET A 216 -23.71 8.97 7.27
N THR A 217 -24.66 8.19 7.79
CA THR A 217 -24.93 8.20 9.25
C THR A 217 -23.78 7.48 9.97
N GLU A 218 -23.52 7.80 11.23
CA GLU A 218 -22.47 7.15 12.04
C GLU A 218 -22.60 5.62 12.05
N GLN A 219 -23.82 5.09 12.16
CA GLN A 219 -24.06 3.65 12.13
C GLN A 219 -23.72 3.02 10.76
N SER A 220 -24.10 3.70 9.68
CA SER A 220 -23.79 3.24 8.32
C SER A 220 -22.28 3.31 8.06
N PHE A 221 -21.62 4.38 8.51
CA PHE A 221 -20.18 4.53 8.43
C PHE A 221 -19.43 3.44 9.21
N CYS A 222 -19.84 3.11 10.43
CA CYS A 222 -19.22 2.04 11.18
C CYS A 222 -19.24 0.70 10.43
N ARG A 223 -20.39 0.35 9.83
CA ARG A 223 -20.53 -0.88 9.04
C ARG A 223 -19.71 -0.79 7.75
N PHE A 224 -19.80 0.34 7.05
CA PHE A 224 -19.05 0.62 5.84
C PHE A 224 -17.54 0.51 6.08
N PHE A 225 -17.01 1.24 7.06
CA PHE A 225 -15.59 1.26 7.39
C PHE A 225 -15.09 -0.13 7.83
N LYS A 226 -15.82 -0.80 8.75
CA LYS A 226 -15.46 -2.13 9.23
C LYS A 226 -15.48 -3.17 8.12
N SER A 227 -16.42 -3.09 7.17
CA SER A 227 -16.49 -4.04 6.06
C SER A 227 -15.30 -3.94 5.10
N ARG A 228 -14.66 -2.76 5.03
CA ARG A 228 -13.54 -2.48 4.12
C ARG A 228 -12.17 -2.57 4.80
N SER A 229 -12.05 -2.08 6.03
CA SER A 229 -10.78 -2.08 6.77
C SER A 229 -10.61 -3.31 7.68
N ASN A 230 -11.64 -4.13 7.86
CA ASN A 230 -11.70 -5.22 8.84
C ASN A 230 -11.45 -4.79 10.31
N LYS A 231 -11.36 -3.49 10.56
CA LYS A 231 -11.15 -2.87 11.87
C LYS A 231 -12.27 -1.85 12.12
N ASN A 232 -12.58 -1.55 13.37
CA ASN A 232 -13.40 -0.38 13.65
C ASN A 232 -12.55 0.89 13.45
N PHE A 233 -13.21 2.01 13.20
CA PHE A 233 -12.57 3.28 12.88
C PHE A 233 -11.54 3.72 13.95
N PHE A 234 -11.88 3.62 15.23
CA PHE A 234 -10.97 4.05 16.30
C PHE A 234 -9.76 3.14 16.46
N GLN A 235 -9.91 1.84 16.16
CA GLN A 235 -8.77 0.95 16.12
C GLN A 235 -7.81 1.33 14.97
N TYR A 236 -8.35 1.62 13.80
CA TYR A 236 -7.59 2.10 12.65
C TYR A 236 -6.86 3.42 12.94
N LEU A 237 -7.58 4.41 13.50
CA LEU A 237 -6.99 5.69 13.91
C LEU A 237 -5.85 5.50 14.93
N LYS A 238 -6.04 4.61 15.88
CA LYS A 238 -5.01 4.26 16.87
C LYS A 238 -3.78 3.66 16.19
N ASP A 239 -3.96 2.73 15.26
CA ASP A 239 -2.85 2.09 14.54
C ASP A 239 -2.06 3.14 13.73
N LEU A 240 -2.73 4.03 12.99
CA LEU A 240 -2.07 5.14 12.27
C LEU A 240 -1.29 6.07 13.20
N ARG A 241 -1.84 6.39 14.38
CA ARG A 241 -1.14 7.20 15.38
C ARG A 241 0.11 6.50 15.91
N MET A 242 0.07 5.18 16.06
CA MET A 242 1.25 4.40 16.48
C MET A 242 2.31 4.35 15.41
N GLU A 243 1.92 4.18 14.15
CA GLU A 243 2.85 4.25 13.01
C GLU A 243 3.53 5.61 12.93
N HIS A 244 2.75 6.69 12.98
CA HIS A 244 3.29 8.05 13.00
C HIS A 244 4.22 8.31 14.19
N ALA A 245 3.89 7.77 15.37
CA ALA A 245 4.74 7.86 16.55
C ALA A 245 6.08 7.13 16.36
N SER A 246 6.07 5.95 15.75
CA SER A 246 7.31 5.21 15.45
C SER A 246 8.22 6.00 14.51
N GLU A 247 7.65 6.62 13.47
CA GLU A 247 8.41 7.48 12.55
C GLU A 247 9.02 8.70 13.26
N LEU A 248 8.26 9.37 14.13
CA LEU A 248 8.77 10.52 14.89
C LEU A 248 9.87 10.12 15.87
N LEU A 249 9.78 8.94 16.47
CA LEU A 249 10.82 8.39 17.35
C LEU A 249 12.13 8.14 16.60
N ILE A 250 12.06 7.73 15.34
CA ILE A 250 13.22 7.49 14.47
C ILE A 250 13.81 8.80 13.96
N LYS A 251 12.97 9.70 13.45
CA LYS A 251 13.41 10.92 12.73
C LYS A 251 13.81 12.07 13.67
N SER A 252 13.36 12.06 14.91
CA SER A 252 13.45 13.21 15.83
C SER A 252 14.00 12.80 17.20
N SER A 253 15.30 12.47 17.25
CA SER A 253 15.99 12.08 18.50
C SER A 253 15.92 13.16 19.59
N SER A 254 15.79 14.44 19.22
CA SER A 254 15.73 15.59 20.14
C SER A 254 14.35 15.83 20.76
N LYS A 255 13.26 15.28 20.22
CA LYS A 255 11.91 15.50 20.75
C LYS A 255 11.65 14.66 21.99
N SER A 256 10.96 15.23 22.98
CA SER A 256 10.52 14.48 24.17
C SER A 256 9.42 13.48 23.79
N ILE A 257 9.31 12.41 24.59
CA ILE A 257 8.21 11.43 24.42
C ILE A 257 6.83 12.09 24.58
N SER A 258 6.74 13.11 25.44
CA SER A 258 5.52 13.87 25.63
C SER A 258 5.13 14.72 24.42
N ASP A 259 6.10 15.34 23.75
CA ASP A 259 5.85 16.11 22.53
C ASP A 259 5.39 15.19 21.38
N ILE A 260 6.00 14.01 21.26
CA ILE A 260 5.58 13.00 20.27
C ILE A 260 4.17 12.52 20.57
N ALA A 261 3.84 12.26 21.84
CA ALA A 261 2.49 11.87 22.23
C ALA A 261 1.44 12.91 21.79
N LEU A 262 1.71 14.20 22.02
CA LEU A 262 0.82 15.30 21.60
C LEU A 262 0.69 15.36 20.07
N GLN A 263 1.79 15.28 19.34
CA GLN A 263 1.78 15.29 17.87
C GLN A 263 1.01 14.10 17.26
N CYS A 264 0.93 12.99 18.00
CA CYS A 264 0.15 11.82 17.62
C CYS A 264 -1.29 11.83 18.17
N GLY A 265 -1.76 12.96 18.69
CA GLY A 265 -3.14 13.12 19.16
C GLY A 265 -3.46 12.42 20.49
N PHE A 266 -2.44 12.23 21.33
CA PHE A 266 -2.63 11.73 22.70
C PHE A 266 -2.53 12.87 23.69
N GLY A 267 -3.62 13.16 24.40
CA GLY A 267 -3.64 14.19 25.46
C GLY A 267 -2.85 13.83 26.73
N ASN A 268 -2.34 12.59 26.82
CA ASN A 268 -1.63 12.09 28.00
C ASN A 268 -0.50 11.13 27.58
N SER A 269 0.73 11.46 28.00
CA SER A 269 1.93 10.68 27.67
C SER A 269 1.96 9.29 28.32
N SER A 270 1.30 9.09 29.47
CA SER A 270 1.19 7.77 30.11
C SER A 270 0.27 6.84 29.31
N HIS A 271 -0.86 7.35 28.83
CA HIS A 271 -1.76 6.61 27.95
C HIS A 271 -1.08 6.30 26.62
N PHE A 272 -0.36 7.25 26.03
CA PHE A 272 0.45 7.04 24.84
C PHE A 272 1.47 5.91 25.05
N SER A 273 2.29 5.98 26.11
CA SER A 273 3.36 5.01 26.37
C SER A 273 2.81 3.60 26.58
N LYS A 274 1.68 3.47 27.26
CA LYS A 274 0.97 2.18 27.41
C LYS A 274 0.48 1.66 26.06
N THR A 275 -0.20 2.50 25.27
CA THR A 275 -0.73 2.11 23.95
C THR A 275 0.39 1.73 22.99
N PHE A 276 1.50 2.45 23.01
CA PHE A 276 2.68 2.16 22.20
C PHE A 276 3.31 0.82 22.60
N LYS A 277 3.45 0.55 23.90
CA LYS A 277 3.96 -0.72 24.39
C LYS A 277 3.03 -1.90 24.05
N ASP A 278 1.72 -1.70 24.12
CA ASP A 278 0.73 -2.73 23.72
C ASP A 278 0.79 -3.02 22.21
N HIS A 279 1.21 -2.04 21.39
CA HIS A 279 1.29 -2.16 19.94
C HIS A 279 2.64 -2.75 19.45
N TYR A 280 3.76 -2.28 20.01
CA TYR A 280 5.11 -2.65 19.58
C TYR A 280 5.86 -3.59 20.54
N GLY A 281 5.26 -3.97 21.66
CA GLY A 281 5.85 -4.86 22.67
C GLY A 281 6.86 -4.17 23.61
N GLN A 282 7.24 -2.94 23.33
CA GLN A 282 8.24 -2.17 24.10
C GLN A 282 7.83 -0.70 24.26
N SER A 283 8.37 -0.05 25.28
CA SER A 283 8.07 1.37 25.52
C SER A 283 8.65 2.29 24.43
N PRO A 284 8.10 3.51 24.20
CA PRO A 284 8.64 4.46 23.23
C PRO A 284 10.13 4.78 23.45
N HIS A 285 10.56 4.85 24.70
CA HIS A 285 11.96 5.09 25.06
C HIS A 285 12.86 3.92 24.65
N GLN A 286 12.46 2.69 24.99
CA GLN A 286 13.20 1.48 24.59
C GLN A 286 13.29 1.34 23.07
N TYR A 287 12.19 1.60 22.37
CA TYR A 287 12.12 1.58 20.92
C TYR A 287 13.12 2.57 20.29
N ARG A 288 13.21 3.81 20.79
CA ARG A 288 14.18 4.80 20.34
C ARG A 288 15.63 4.36 20.56
N VAL A 289 15.94 3.87 21.77
CA VAL A 289 17.32 3.44 22.13
C VAL A 289 17.77 2.27 21.26
N GLN A 290 16.89 1.32 20.98
CA GLN A 290 17.21 0.18 20.13
C GLN A 290 17.58 0.64 18.72
N ILE A 291 16.81 1.53 18.13
CA ILE A 291 17.08 2.04 16.77
C ILE A 291 18.39 2.85 16.73
N ASP A 292 18.66 3.67 17.74
CA ASP A 292 19.93 4.41 17.82
C ASP A 292 21.16 3.49 17.93
N GLN A 293 20.99 2.25 18.42
CA GLN A 293 22.02 1.21 18.46
C GLN A 293 22.17 0.47 17.12
N ASP A 294 21.07 0.23 16.39
CA ASP A 294 21.07 -0.47 15.11
C ASP A 294 21.59 0.41 13.95
N ILE A 295 21.63 1.74 14.13
CA ILE A 295 22.14 2.72 13.13
C ILE A 295 23.65 3.03 13.33
N LYS A 296 24.23 2.70 14.48
CA LYS A 296 25.68 2.84 14.77
C LYS A 296 26.46 1.61 14.38
#